data_6053a85a566c186abf3eeaaf1ffd2636
#
_entry.id   6053a85a566c186abf3eeaaf1ffd2636
#
_cell.length_a   1.000
_cell.length_b   1.000
_cell.length_c   1.000
_cell.angle_alpha   90.00
_cell.angle_beta   90.00
_cell.angle_gamma   90.00
#
_symmetry.space_group_name_H-M   'P 1'
#
loop_
_entity.id
_entity.type
_entity.pdbx_description
1 polymer ?
#
loop_
_entity_poly.entity_id
_entity_poly.type
_entity_poly.pdbx_seq_one_letter_code
_entity_poly.pdbx_strand_id
1 'polypeptide(L)'
;MTVAELSHISTAPLANLVPKWWVARSDACTHCGICVEVCPTGAQRAGEGMVRMPQPKSELCAGPQCRPDGRNCVTECPADALVVAPNTSYDVLGDPRWPAELLNATWHEAEFGVAPRGTLNYRTGRSGGGFDRLKFRIEGEAAFETGGDLREAYRSALSEVDLSLPLNRRAAGERITLGVPWYGGGMSYGSISLPVMLARAQAAQRLRTFTSTGEGGYPIELTAYKDHVITQVATGLFGVREETLQWARVIEIKYAQGAKPGLGGHLLADKVTRDVADVREAVEHTNLFSPFPFHSVYSVEDHKKHVDWFLATNPRALISVKVSTPEDVDMVAVGSYYAGAHIIHLDGGYGGTGAAPDIAKKNIAMPIEYAIAKAHKFLEKEGIRDEVTLMASGGLRTPFDVAKAVALGADGAVIGTAELVAVECVRCANCESGRGCPKGIATTDPGLSPIIGSQWGAQRIVNMYSAWQGELALLLKALGMKRLAELRGRTDLLKMI
;
A
#
# COMPACT_ATOMS: atom_id res chain seq x y z
N MET A 1 7.13 -6.08 18.62
CA MET A 1 5.68 -6.03 18.94
C MET A 1 5.04 -7.27 18.35
N THR A 2 4.45 -8.09 19.19
CA THR A 2 3.62 -9.20 18.71
C THR A 2 2.26 -8.65 18.22
N VAL A 3 1.54 -9.40 17.39
CA VAL A 3 0.17 -9.04 16.95
C VAL A 3 -0.75 -8.75 18.15
N ALA A 4 -0.45 -9.30 19.33
CA ALA A 4 -1.16 -9.05 20.59
C ALA A 4 -0.95 -7.64 21.16
N GLU A 5 0.17 -6.97 20.83
CA GLU A 5 0.46 -5.58 21.25
C GLU A 5 -0.12 -4.53 20.32
N LEU A 6 -0.63 -4.94 19.16
CA LEU A 6 -1.45 -4.13 18.27
C LEU A 6 -2.89 -4.17 18.80
N SER A 7 -3.10 -3.64 20.04
CA SER A 7 -4.42 -3.59 20.65
C SER A 7 -5.41 -2.92 19.71
N HIS A 8 -6.53 -3.60 19.45
CA HIS A 8 -7.65 -3.06 18.69
C HIS A 8 -8.19 -1.80 19.36
N ILE A 9 -7.77 -0.67 18.90
CA ILE A 9 -8.54 0.54 19.12
C ILE A 9 -9.61 0.51 18.02
N SER A 10 -10.86 0.23 18.39
CA SER A 10 -11.98 0.41 17.49
C SER A 10 -11.95 1.86 17.02
N THR A 11 -11.64 2.06 15.76
CA THR A 11 -11.91 3.33 15.11
C THR A 11 -13.42 3.43 14.95
N ALA A 12 -13.99 4.62 14.91
CA ALA A 12 -15.44 4.86 14.85
C ALA A 12 -16.19 3.92 13.88
N PRO A 13 -17.49 3.70 14.05
CA PRO A 13 -18.23 2.69 13.32
C PRO A 13 -18.10 2.85 11.80
N LEU A 14 -18.10 1.74 11.10
CA LEU A 14 -18.02 1.48 9.65
C LEU A 14 -18.88 2.38 8.75
N ALA A 15 -18.82 3.70 8.94
CA ALA A 15 -19.59 4.63 8.13
C ALA A 15 -19.20 4.62 6.63
N ASN A 16 -18.10 3.96 6.28
CA ASN A 16 -17.45 4.16 4.97
C ASN A 16 -17.44 2.94 4.07
N LEU A 17 -17.87 1.77 4.54
CA LEU A 17 -18.08 0.64 3.64
C LEU A 17 -19.29 0.90 2.74
N VAL A 18 -19.08 0.88 1.43
CA VAL A 18 -20.14 1.01 0.44
C VAL A 18 -20.61 -0.39 0.10
N PRO A 19 -21.82 -0.82 0.52
CA PRO A 19 -22.32 -2.15 0.26
C PRO A 19 -22.60 -2.34 -1.23
N LYS A 20 -22.32 -3.53 -1.76
CA LYS A 20 -22.71 -3.89 -3.13
C LYS A 20 -24.21 -4.04 -3.27
N TRP A 21 -24.86 -4.49 -2.20
CA TRP A 21 -26.29 -4.73 -2.14
C TRP A 21 -26.91 -4.01 -0.95
N TRP A 22 -27.95 -3.24 -1.21
CA TRP A 22 -28.79 -2.73 -0.14
C TRP A 22 -29.72 -3.82 0.35
N VAL A 23 -29.79 -4.02 1.65
CA VAL A 23 -30.75 -4.89 2.30
C VAL A 23 -31.55 -4.06 3.27
N ALA A 24 -32.85 -4.04 3.10
CA ALA A 24 -33.77 -3.31 3.98
C ALA A 24 -34.83 -4.24 4.55
N ARG A 25 -35.25 -3.96 5.76
CA ARG A 25 -36.37 -4.65 6.43
C ARG A 25 -37.47 -3.63 6.70
N SER A 26 -38.67 -3.95 6.24
CA SER A 26 -39.86 -3.15 6.47
C SER A 26 -40.55 -3.47 7.82
N ASP A 27 -41.50 -2.64 8.20
CA ASP A 27 -42.29 -2.83 9.42
C ASP A 27 -43.25 -4.01 9.37
N ALA A 28 -43.42 -4.64 8.19
CA ALA A 28 -44.17 -5.91 8.05
C ALA A 28 -43.47 -7.11 8.70
N CYS A 29 -42.24 -6.95 9.18
CA CYS A 29 -41.47 -8.01 9.79
C CYS A 29 -42.13 -8.58 11.05
N THR A 30 -42.36 -9.87 11.06
CA THR A 30 -42.94 -10.62 12.19
C THR A 30 -41.91 -11.09 13.21
N HIS A 31 -40.65 -10.78 13.02
CA HIS A 31 -39.52 -11.16 13.89
C HIS A 31 -39.28 -12.66 14.03
N CYS A 32 -39.67 -13.47 13.06
CA CYS A 32 -39.63 -14.96 13.11
C CYS A 32 -38.19 -15.53 13.08
N GLY A 33 -37.16 -14.77 12.70
CA GLY A 33 -35.77 -15.21 12.71
C GLY A 33 -35.32 -16.03 11.49
N ILE A 34 -36.18 -16.48 10.61
CA ILE A 34 -35.83 -17.31 9.44
C ILE A 34 -34.71 -16.69 8.59
N CYS A 35 -34.75 -15.37 8.39
CA CYS A 35 -33.76 -14.67 7.62
C CYS A 35 -32.34 -14.77 8.22
N VAL A 36 -32.22 -14.95 9.53
CA VAL A 36 -30.92 -15.15 10.21
C VAL A 36 -30.39 -16.55 9.95
N GLU A 37 -31.25 -17.55 10.02
CA GLU A 37 -30.90 -18.97 9.80
C GLU A 37 -30.41 -19.22 8.36
N VAL A 38 -31.04 -18.57 7.38
CA VAL A 38 -30.66 -18.75 5.97
C VAL A 38 -29.53 -17.85 5.48
N CYS A 39 -29.11 -16.84 6.26
CA CYS A 39 -28.09 -15.90 5.85
C CYS A 39 -26.68 -16.48 6.01
N PRO A 40 -25.93 -16.79 4.93
CA PRO A 40 -24.60 -17.38 5.05
C PRO A 40 -23.52 -16.39 5.49
N THR A 41 -23.79 -15.09 5.37
CA THR A 41 -22.77 -14.03 5.58
C THR A 41 -22.95 -13.27 6.91
N GLY A 42 -24.02 -13.55 7.66
CA GLY A 42 -24.34 -12.82 8.88
C GLY A 42 -24.83 -11.38 8.64
N ALA A 43 -25.25 -11.05 7.42
CA ALA A 43 -25.91 -9.76 7.14
C ALA A 43 -27.21 -9.61 7.92
N GLN A 44 -27.94 -10.71 8.11
CA GLN A 44 -29.10 -10.78 9.01
C GLN A 44 -28.63 -11.20 10.42
N ARG A 45 -29.18 -10.58 11.47
CA ARG A 45 -28.81 -10.85 12.85
C ARG A 45 -30.03 -10.98 13.75
N ALA A 46 -29.91 -11.85 14.73
CA ALA A 46 -30.76 -11.80 15.92
C ALA A 46 -30.03 -10.96 16.99
N GLY A 47 -30.77 -10.13 17.71
CA GLY A 47 -30.27 -9.46 18.90
C GLY A 47 -30.61 -10.31 20.13
N GLU A 48 -29.64 -10.59 21.00
CA GLU A 48 -29.93 -11.20 22.29
C GLU A 48 -30.86 -10.29 23.11
N GLY A 49 -32.02 -10.82 23.52
CA GLY A 49 -33.01 -10.09 24.32
C GLY A 49 -33.76 -8.97 23.58
N MET A 50 -33.63 -8.83 22.27
CA MET A 50 -34.31 -7.77 21.51
C MET A 50 -35.75 -8.17 21.15
N VAL A 51 -36.69 -7.29 21.42
CA VAL A 51 -38.11 -7.41 21.02
C VAL A 51 -38.28 -7.23 19.51
N ARG A 52 -37.32 -6.57 18.83
CA ARG A 52 -37.32 -6.34 17.38
C ARG A 52 -35.99 -6.76 16.75
N MET A 53 -36.08 -7.36 15.57
CA MET A 53 -34.90 -7.67 14.76
C MET A 53 -34.21 -6.38 14.31
N PRO A 54 -32.89 -6.28 14.48
CA PRO A 54 -32.14 -5.12 14.00
C PRO A 54 -32.15 -5.02 12.47
N GLN A 55 -31.93 -3.83 11.93
CA GLN A 55 -31.75 -3.68 10.48
C GLN A 55 -30.58 -4.53 9.99
N PRO A 56 -30.69 -5.12 8.79
CA PRO A 56 -29.64 -5.91 8.20
C PRO A 56 -28.36 -5.10 7.99
N LYS A 57 -27.19 -5.74 8.06
CA LYS A 57 -25.92 -5.18 7.68
C LYS A 57 -25.69 -5.35 6.19
N SER A 58 -26.02 -4.34 5.40
CA SER A 58 -25.89 -4.34 3.95
C SER A 58 -24.46 -4.64 3.49
N GLU A 59 -23.45 -4.17 4.22
CA GLU A 59 -22.02 -4.39 3.90
C GLU A 59 -21.59 -5.86 3.96
N LEU A 60 -22.38 -6.72 4.61
CA LEU A 60 -22.14 -8.15 4.67
C LEU A 60 -22.99 -8.95 3.65
N CYS A 61 -23.89 -8.28 2.91
CA CYS A 61 -24.79 -8.97 2.00
C CYS A 61 -24.07 -9.39 0.71
N ALA A 62 -24.08 -10.69 0.40
CA ALA A 62 -23.56 -11.24 -0.84
C ALA A 62 -24.56 -11.18 -2.03
N GLY A 63 -25.75 -10.58 -1.82
CA GLY A 63 -26.78 -10.43 -2.85
C GLY A 63 -27.79 -11.58 -2.91
N PRO A 64 -28.71 -11.54 -3.90
CA PRO A 64 -29.82 -12.49 -3.99
C PRO A 64 -29.37 -13.92 -4.31
N GLN A 65 -28.18 -14.11 -4.86
CA GLN A 65 -27.59 -15.42 -5.18
C GLN A 65 -26.57 -15.87 -4.14
N CYS A 66 -26.75 -15.50 -2.86
CA CYS A 66 -25.79 -15.77 -1.79
C CYS A 66 -25.63 -17.25 -1.43
N ARG A 67 -26.52 -18.12 -1.90
CA ARG A 67 -26.49 -19.57 -1.67
C ARG A 67 -26.67 -20.35 -2.97
N PRO A 68 -25.95 -21.48 -3.15
CA PRO A 68 -26.08 -22.34 -4.33
C PRO A 68 -27.46 -22.96 -4.51
N ASP A 69 -28.19 -23.17 -3.40
CA ASP A 69 -29.53 -23.75 -3.40
C ASP A 69 -30.65 -22.74 -3.78
N GLY A 70 -30.28 -21.47 -4.06
CA GLY A 70 -31.19 -20.38 -4.44
C GLY A 70 -32.01 -19.81 -3.28
N ARG A 71 -31.95 -20.40 -2.09
CA ARG A 71 -32.64 -19.87 -0.89
C ARG A 71 -31.94 -18.64 -0.38
N ASN A 72 -32.68 -17.62 -0.02
CA ASN A 72 -32.13 -16.38 0.55
C ASN A 72 -33.17 -15.74 1.49
N CYS A 73 -32.74 -14.68 2.19
CA CYS A 73 -33.59 -14.03 3.19
C CYS A 73 -34.87 -13.40 2.62
N VAL A 74 -34.90 -13.07 1.32
CA VAL A 74 -36.09 -12.51 0.65
C VAL A 74 -37.06 -13.64 0.31
N THR A 75 -36.59 -14.72 -0.33
CA THR A 75 -37.42 -15.86 -0.75
C THR A 75 -38.02 -16.64 0.42
N GLU A 76 -37.34 -16.65 1.56
CA GLU A 76 -37.75 -17.36 2.76
C GLU A 76 -38.55 -16.51 3.75
N CYS A 77 -38.77 -15.23 3.43
CA CYS A 77 -39.48 -14.33 4.34
C CYS A 77 -41.01 -14.53 4.24
N PRO A 78 -41.68 -15.07 5.26
CA PRO A 78 -43.13 -15.35 5.19
C PRO A 78 -44.00 -14.07 5.19
N ALA A 79 -43.38 -12.92 5.50
CA ALA A 79 -44.11 -11.64 5.57
C ALA A 79 -43.67 -10.68 4.44
N ASP A 80 -42.89 -11.14 3.46
CA ASP A 80 -42.31 -10.29 2.37
C ASP A 80 -41.68 -9.00 2.88
N ALA A 81 -41.12 -9.04 4.07
CA ALA A 81 -40.58 -7.85 4.77
C ALA A 81 -39.18 -7.47 4.37
N LEU A 82 -38.52 -8.21 3.49
CA LEU A 82 -37.12 -7.98 3.12
C LEU A 82 -36.98 -7.66 1.63
N VAL A 83 -36.10 -6.67 1.36
CA VAL A 83 -35.76 -6.29 -0.01
C VAL A 83 -34.25 -6.32 -0.13
N VAL A 84 -33.74 -6.89 -1.22
CA VAL A 84 -32.32 -6.82 -1.63
C VAL A 84 -32.27 -6.15 -3.00
N ALA A 85 -31.56 -5.02 -3.09
CA ALA A 85 -31.43 -4.24 -4.32
C ALA A 85 -29.94 -3.89 -4.59
N PRO A 86 -29.51 -3.75 -5.87
CA PRO A 86 -28.19 -3.26 -6.21
C PRO A 86 -27.97 -1.85 -5.66
N ASN A 87 -26.75 -1.57 -5.25
CA ASN A 87 -26.32 -0.22 -4.85
C ASN A 87 -25.55 0.44 -5.98
N THR A 88 -26.16 1.38 -6.67
CA THR A 88 -25.54 2.10 -7.79
C THR A 88 -24.30 2.91 -7.39
N SER A 89 -24.18 3.33 -6.12
CA SER A 89 -22.99 3.99 -5.63
C SER A 89 -21.77 3.06 -5.59
N TYR A 90 -21.98 1.75 -5.52
CA TYR A 90 -20.91 0.76 -5.58
C TYR A 90 -20.29 0.68 -6.98
N ASP A 91 -21.09 0.79 -8.02
CA ASP A 91 -20.66 0.62 -9.41
C ASP A 91 -19.76 1.76 -9.90
N VAL A 92 -19.88 2.94 -9.28
CA VAL A 92 -19.05 4.14 -9.60
C VAL A 92 -17.86 4.33 -8.67
N LEU A 93 -17.67 3.43 -7.71
CA LEU A 93 -16.58 3.51 -6.75
C LEU A 93 -15.27 3.00 -7.34
N GLY A 94 -14.19 3.76 -7.16
CA GLY A 94 -12.86 3.32 -7.54
C GLY A 94 -12.47 3.61 -8.98
N ASP A 95 -11.50 2.86 -9.45
CA ASP A 95 -10.99 2.90 -10.82
C ASP A 95 -10.65 1.46 -11.28
N PRO A 96 -10.31 1.22 -12.57
CA PRO A 96 -10.01 -0.13 -13.06
C PRO A 96 -8.90 -0.89 -12.31
N ARG A 97 -8.00 -0.20 -11.60
CA ARG A 97 -6.94 -0.81 -10.79
C ARG A 97 -7.34 -1.00 -9.34
N TRP A 98 -8.27 -0.19 -8.88
CA TRP A 98 -8.82 -0.22 -7.54
C TRP A 98 -10.34 -0.32 -7.64
N PRO A 99 -10.86 -1.47 -8.06
CA PRO A 99 -12.31 -1.68 -8.15
C PRO A 99 -12.96 -1.61 -6.76
N ALA A 100 -14.26 -1.39 -6.74
CA ALA A 100 -15.04 -1.23 -5.51
C ALA A 100 -14.81 -2.35 -4.49
N GLU A 101 -14.68 -3.59 -4.96
CA GLU A 101 -14.41 -4.76 -4.10
C GLU A 101 -13.08 -4.63 -3.36
N LEU A 102 -12.02 -4.20 -4.06
CA LEU A 102 -10.69 -4.03 -3.46
C LEU A 102 -10.65 -2.84 -2.49
N LEU A 103 -11.32 -1.73 -2.83
CA LEU A 103 -11.45 -0.59 -1.92
C LEU A 103 -12.16 -0.99 -0.63
N ASN A 104 -13.31 -1.65 -0.73
CA ASN A 104 -14.08 -2.10 0.44
C ASN A 104 -13.30 -3.12 1.28
N ALA A 105 -12.55 -4.01 0.64
CA ALA A 105 -11.71 -4.95 1.36
C ALA A 105 -10.60 -4.25 2.15
N THR A 106 -9.89 -3.32 1.52
CA THR A 106 -8.85 -2.53 2.19
C THR A 106 -9.43 -1.68 3.34
N TRP A 107 -10.62 -1.10 3.16
CA TRP A 107 -11.30 -0.39 4.24
C TRP A 107 -11.72 -1.30 5.39
N HIS A 108 -12.16 -2.53 5.09
CA HIS A 108 -12.45 -3.54 6.11
C HIS A 108 -11.18 -3.94 6.88
N GLU A 109 -10.09 -4.20 6.17
CA GLU A 109 -8.78 -4.48 6.78
C GLU A 109 -8.31 -3.33 7.66
N ALA A 110 -8.43 -2.09 7.15
CA ALA A 110 -8.07 -0.88 7.89
C ALA A 110 -8.92 -0.65 9.14
N GLU A 111 -10.16 -1.10 9.15
CA GLU A 111 -11.07 -1.00 10.31
C GLU A 111 -10.82 -2.12 11.31
N PHE A 112 -10.73 -3.38 10.83
CA PHE A 112 -10.78 -4.55 11.71
C PHE A 112 -9.43 -5.26 11.91
N GLY A 113 -8.41 -4.97 11.10
CA GLY A 113 -7.12 -5.66 11.15
C GLY A 113 -7.19 -7.12 10.68
N VAL A 114 -8.24 -7.47 9.96
CA VAL A 114 -8.44 -8.78 9.34
C VAL A 114 -9.10 -8.63 7.99
N ALA A 115 -8.85 -9.58 7.07
CA ALA A 115 -9.51 -9.62 5.79
C ALA A 115 -11.02 -9.91 5.94
N PRO A 116 -11.88 -9.41 5.03
CA PRO A 116 -13.28 -9.82 4.98
C PRO A 116 -13.39 -11.31 4.66
N ARG A 117 -14.43 -11.99 5.15
CA ARG A 117 -14.66 -13.41 4.87
C ARG A 117 -14.99 -13.65 3.39
N GLY A 118 -14.59 -14.79 2.85
CA GLY A 118 -14.90 -15.20 1.46
C GLY A 118 -14.14 -14.42 0.39
N THR A 119 -13.03 -13.81 0.72
CA THR A 119 -12.41 -12.75 -0.07
C THR A 119 -11.20 -13.17 -0.92
N LEU A 120 -10.91 -14.46 -1.02
CA LEU A 120 -9.82 -14.93 -1.89
C LEU A 120 -10.00 -14.55 -3.37
N ASN A 121 -11.22 -14.34 -3.82
CA ASN A 121 -11.53 -14.06 -5.23
C ASN A 121 -11.41 -12.57 -5.63
N TYR A 122 -11.53 -11.60 -4.70
CA TYR A 122 -11.42 -10.18 -5.05
C TYR A 122 -9.98 -9.68 -5.10
N ARG A 123 -9.03 -10.46 -4.64
CA ARG A 123 -7.60 -10.10 -4.53
C ARG A 123 -6.87 -10.09 -5.85
N THR A 124 -7.53 -10.51 -6.91
CA THR A 124 -7.08 -10.42 -8.29
C THR A 124 -7.64 -9.19 -8.99
N GLY A 125 -7.81 -8.06 -8.30
CA GLY A 125 -8.41 -6.86 -8.89
C GLY A 125 -8.01 -6.66 -10.36
N ARG A 126 -8.92 -6.28 -11.21
CA ARG A 126 -8.71 -6.14 -12.66
C ARG A 126 -7.99 -4.83 -12.97
N SER A 127 -6.69 -4.78 -12.82
CA SER A 127 -5.89 -3.61 -13.17
C SER A 127 -5.37 -3.66 -14.61
N GLY A 128 -5.58 -4.77 -15.29
CA GLY A 128 -4.96 -5.02 -16.58
C GLY A 128 -3.46 -5.32 -16.50
N GLY A 129 -2.90 -5.45 -15.29
CA GLY A 129 -1.51 -5.77 -15.05
C GLY A 129 -1.24 -7.26 -14.79
N GLY A 130 0.03 -7.64 -14.77
CA GLY A 130 0.43 -9.03 -14.69
C GLY A 130 0.12 -9.70 -13.37
N PHE A 131 0.13 -8.98 -12.25
CA PHE A 131 -0.24 -9.55 -10.95
C PHE A 131 -1.66 -10.12 -10.94
N ASP A 132 -2.61 -9.52 -11.68
CA ASP A 132 -3.98 -10.01 -11.80
C ASP A 132 -4.06 -11.33 -12.58
N ARG A 133 -3.04 -11.62 -13.38
CA ARG A 133 -2.94 -12.83 -14.21
C ARG A 133 -2.08 -13.92 -13.58
N LEU A 134 -1.53 -13.68 -12.41
CA LEU A 134 -0.72 -14.63 -11.68
C LEU A 134 -1.47 -15.17 -10.47
N LYS A 135 -1.47 -16.48 -10.30
CA LYS A 135 -2.01 -17.17 -9.12
C LYS A 135 -0.97 -18.14 -8.58
N PHE A 136 -0.90 -18.30 -7.26
CA PHE A 136 -0.08 -19.32 -6.63
C PHE A 136 -0.64 -20.72 -6.91
N ARG A 137 0.25 -21.67 -7.11
CA ARG A 137 -0.07 -23.10 -7.16
C ARG A 137 -0.16 -23.62 -5.73
N ILE A 138 -1.35 -23.61 -5.16
CA ILE A 138 -1.62 -24.14 -3.81
C ILE A 138 -2.53 -25.33 -3.98
N GLU A 139 -2.13 -26.46 -3.42
CA GLU A 139 -2.96 -27.66 -3.35
C GLU A 139 -3.99 -27.48 -2.23
N GLY A 140 -5.26 -27.41 -2.62
CA GLY A 140 -6.39 -27.23 -1.71
C GLY A 140 -6.67 -25.77 -1.38
N GLU A 141 -7.66 -25.16 -2.04
CA GLU A 141 -8.15 -23.80 -1.71
C GLU A 141 -8.66 -23.70 -0.27
N ALA A 142 -9.03 -24.83 0.34
CA ALA A 142 -9.43 -24.96 1.74
C ALA A 142 -8.36 -24.49 2.76
N ALA A 143 -7.09 -24.37 2.37
CA ALA A 143 -6.02 -23.90 3.27
C ALA A 143 -6.25 -22.47 3.81
N PHE A 144 -7.13 -21.68 3.15
CA PHE A 144 -7.47 -20.32 3.53
C PHE A 144 -8.90 -20.17 4.07
N GLU A 145 -9.72 -21.21 3.95
CA GLU A 145 -11.06 -21.26 4.53
C GLU A 145 -10.95 -21.66 6.01
N THR A 146 -10.49 -20.72 6.82
CA THR A 146 -10.57 -20.92 8.26
C THR A 146 -12.03 -20.76 8.68
N GLY A 147 -12.69 -21.87 8.99
CA GLY A 147 -14.04 -21.86 9.59
C GLY A 147 -14.10 -21.22 10.98
N GLY A 148 -12.94 -20.73 11.50
CA GLY A 148 -12.74 -20.14 12.81
C GLY A 148 -12.47 -18.63 12.81
N ASP A 149 -11.93 -18.14 13.92
CA ASP A 149 -11.50 -16.75 14.07
C ASP A 149 -10.20 -16.49 13.25
N LEU A 150 -10.29 -15.62 12.25
CA LEU A 150 -9.14 -15.22 11.42
C LEU A 150 -7.98 -14.63 12.24
N ARG A 151 -8.26 -13.94 13.34
CA ARG A 151 -7.22 -13.36 14.18
C ARG A 151 -6.39 -14.43 14.89
N GLU A 152 -7.03 -15.50 15.30
CA GLU A 152 -6.35 -16.66 15.88
C GLU A 152 -5.50 -17.37 14.82
N ALA A 153 -6.04 -17.57 13.62
CA ALA A 153 -5.31 -18.14 12.50
C ALA A 153 -4.08 -17.28 12.12
N TYR A 154 -4.20 -15.95 12.09
CA TYR A 154 -3.09 -15.03 11.84
C TYR A 154 -2.02 -15.12 12.94
N ARG A 155 -2.42 -15.12 14.22
CA ARG A 155 -1.48 -15.27 15.34
C ARG A 155 -0.71 -16.58 15.25
N SER A 156 -1.41 -17.68 14.98
CA SER A 156 -0.78 -18.99 14.81
C SER A 156 0.21 -18.98 13.65
N ALA A 157 -0.16 -18.49 12.48
CA ALA A 157 0.73 -18.45 11.33
C ALA A 157 1.96 -17.56 11.58
N LEU A 158 1.78 -16.38 12.17
CA LEU A 158 2.87 -15.44 12.50
C LEU A 158 3.82 -15.95 13.57
N SER A 159 3.42 -16.90 14.41
CA SER A 159 4.34 -17.54 15.36
C SER A 159 5.29 -18.57 14.70
N GLU A 160 4.96 -19.02 13.49
CA GLU A 160 5.70 -20.05 12.75
C GLU A 160 6.49 -19.48 11.54
N VAL A 161 6.15 -18.26 11.10
CA VAL A 161 6.67 -17.67 9.85
C VAL A 161 7.39 -16.35 10.12
N ASP A 162 8.60 -16.22 9.59
CA ASP A 162 9.38 -14.97 9.63
C ASP A 162 9.16 -14.13 8.36
N LEU A 163 8.61 -12.94 8.54
CA LEU A 163 8.38 -11.94 7.50
C LEU A 163 9.45 -10.84 7.46
N SER A 164 10.49 -10.95 8.27
CA SER A 164 11.52 -9.91 8.38
C SER A 164 12.27 -9.69 7.07
N LEU A 165 12.67 -8.42 6.86
CA LEU A 165 13.39 -8.00 5.65
C LEU A 165 14.67 -7.23 6.03
N PRO A 166 15.87 -7.78 5.78
CA PRO A 166 17.10 -7.03 5.91
C PRO A 166 17.25 -6.03 4.76
N LEU A 167 17.48 -4.75 5.09
CA LEU A 167 17.69 -3.68 4.10
C LEU A 167 19.15 -3.56 3.64
N ASN A 168 20.10 -4.05 4.43
CA ASN A 168 21.50 -4.10 4.05
C ASN A 168 21.99 -5.54 3.96
N ARG A 169 22.40 -5.95 2.76
CA ARG A 169 22.96 -7.26 2.49
C ARG A 169 24.47 -7.24 2.24
N ARG A 170 25.07 -6.04 2.15
CA ARG A 170 26.52 -5.86 1.97
C ARG A 170 27.26 -6.16 3.28
N ALA A 171 28.54 -6.46 3.19
CA ALA A 171 29.39 -6.74 4.36
C ALA A 171 29.53 -5.52 5.28
N ALA A 172 29.63 -4.32 4.72
CA ALA A 172 29.77 -3.05 5.43
C ALA A 172 28.43 -2.31 5.61
N GLY A 173 28.39 -1.34 6.52
CA GLY A 173 27.26 -0.45 6.79
C GLY A 173 26.36 -0.91 7.92
N GLU A 174 25.39 -0.07 8.29
CA GLU A 174 24.43 -0.35 9.36
C GLU A 174 23.53 -1.55 9.00
N ARG A 175 23.23 -2.37 10.00
CA ARG A 175 22.30 -3.50 9.87
C ARG A 175 20.90 -3.06 10.27
N ILE A 176 20.04 -2.87 9.27
CA ILE A 176 18.63 -2.52 9.48
C ILE A 176 17.78 -3.69 9.00
N THR A 177 16.91 -4.19 9.88
CA THR A 177 15.95 -5.24 9.55
C THR A 177 14.54 -4.74 9.85
N LEU A 178 13.68 -4.80 8.87
CA LEU A 178 12.25 -4.49 9.01
C LEU A 178 11.52 -5.69 9.60
N GLY A 179 10.49 -5.42 10.42
CA GLY A 179 9.59 -6.45 10.94
C GLY A 179 8.55 -6.93 9.92
N VAL A 180 8.42 -6.23 8.80
CA VAL A 180 7.48 -6.52 7.69
C VAL A 180 8.19 -6.32 6.37
N PRO A 181 7.81 -7.04 5.30
CA PRO A 181 8.52 -6.97 4.02
C PRO A 181 8.11 -5.77 3.16
N TRP A 182 7.73 -4.66 3.79
CA TRP A 182 7.37 -3.42 3.09
C TRP A 182 7.62 -2.18 3.93
N TYR A 183 7.69 -1.06 3.22
CA TYR A 183 7.66 0.28 3.81
C TYR A 183 6.83 1.25 2.96
N GLY A 184 6.47 2.40 3.54
CA GLY A 184 5.65 3.41 2.89
C GLY A 184 6.44 4.21 1.85
N GLY A 185 5.89 4.33 0.64
CA GLY A 185 6.50 5.06 -0.48
C GLY A 185 6.56 6.57 -0.28
N GLY A 186 7.47 7.24 -0.99
CA GLY A 186 7.66 8.69 -0.93
C GLY A 186 6.43 9.46 -1.39
N MET A 187 5.84 10.23 -0.48
CA MET A 187 4.75 11.18 -0.74
C MET A 187 5.07 12.47 0.03
N SER A 188 5.33 13.55 -0.69
CA SER A 188 5.82 14.80 -0.11
C SER A 188 4.73 15.64 0.55
N TYR A 189 5.12 16.50 1.49
CA TYR A 189 4.24 17.53 2.00
C TYR A 189 3.82 18.47 0.88
N GLY A 190 2.51 18.66 0.76
CA GLY A 190 1.87 19.33 -0.38
C GLY A 190 1.27 18.34 -1.40
N SER A 191 1.88 17.19 -1.65
CA SER A 191 1.21 16.11 -2.39
C SER A 191 0.19 15.38 -1.51
N ILE A 192 0.50 15.19 -0.24
CA ILE A 192 -0.43 14.79 0.82
C ILE A 192 -0.40 15.81 1.96
N SER A 193 -1.43 15.81 2.78
CA SER A 193 -1.54 16.69 3.95
C SER A 193 -0.60 16.27 5.07
N LEU A 194 -0.21 17.21 5.94
CA LEU A 194 0.66 16.94 7.08
C LEU A 194 0.08 15.88 8.04
N PRO A 195 -1.23 15.90 8.40
CA PRO A 195 -1.81 14.85 9.22
C PRO A 195 -1.67 13.44 8.63
N VAL A 196 -1.78 13.30 7.29
CA VAL A 196 -1.57 12.01 6.62
C VAL A 196 -0.10 11.61 6.64
N MET A 197 0.84 12.53 6.46
CA MET A 197 2.28 12.24 6.64
C MET A 197 2.59 11.75 8.04
N LEU A 198 2.07 12.41 9.06
CA LEU A 198 2.21 12.01 10.47
C LEU A 198 1.57 10.66 10.75
N ALA A 199 0.38 10.39 10.19
CA ALA A 199 -0.27 9.09 10.30
C ALA A 199 0.63 7.96 9.77
N ARG A 200 1.24 8.16 8.62
CA ARG A 200 2.19 7.21 8.01
C ARG A 200 3.43 7.00 8.86
N ALA A 201 4.00 8.08 9.40
CA ALA A 201 5.18 8.00 10.28
C ALA A 201 4.88 7.27 11.59
N GLN A 202 3.74 7.54 12.22
CA GLN A 202 3.26 6.84 13.42
C GLN A 202 3.02 5.35 13.14
N ALA A 203 2.42 5.01 12.00
CA ALA A 203 2.22 3.63 11.60
C ALA A 203 3.57 2.91 11.36
N ALA A 204 4.50 3.56 10.66
CA ALA A 204 5.84 3.03 10.41
C ALA A 204 6.59 2.72 11.72
N GLN A 205 6.53 3.63 12.70
CA GLN A 205 7.12 3.42 14.02
C GLN A 205 6.51 2.21 14.75
N ARG A 206 5.17 2.11 14.79
CA ARG A 206 4.48 1.01 15.46
C ARG A 206 4.81 -0.36 14.84
N LEU A 207 4.99 -0.40 13.54
CA LEU A 207 5.27 -1.63 12.78
C LEU A 207 6.78 -1.90 12.59
N ARG A 208 7.66 -1.04 13.14
CA ARG A 208 9.12 -1.12 12.98
C ARG A 208 9.53 -1.20 11.50
N THR A 209 8.90 -0.38 10.69
CA THR A 209 9.22 -0.19 9.27
C THR A 209 9.53 1.28 9.00
N PHE A 210 9.51 1.70 7.75
CA PHE A 210 9.73 3.07 7.33
C PHE A 210 8.54 3.65 6.57
N THR A 211 8.46 4.97 6.56
CA THR A 211 7.82 5.78 5.54
C THR A 211 8.85 6.70 4.91
N SER A 212 8.49 7.48 3.89
CA SER A 212 9.41 8.38 3.20
C SER A 212 8.85 9.80 3.12
N THR A 213 9.73 10.79 3.24
CA THR A 213 9.38 12.21 3.06
C THR A 213 8.83 12.53 1.67
N GLY A 214 9.21 11.73 0.65
CA GLY A 214 9.07 12.17 -0.73
C GLY A 214 9.99 13.35 -1.07
N GLU A 215 9.85 13.90 -2.26
CA GLU A 215 10.73 14.91 -2.86
C GLU A 215 10.41 16.37 -2.45
N GLY A 216 10.11 16.63 -1.22
CA GLY A 216 9.62 17.96 -0.84
C GLY A 216 10.21 18.52 0.46
N GLY A 217 11.39 18.07 0.83
CA GLY A 217 12.02 18.43 2.10
C GLY A 217 11.45 17.63 3.28
N TYR A 218 11.84 18.01 4.47
CA TYR A 218 11.56 17.30 5.71
C TYR A 218 10.76 18.18 6.67
N PRO A 219 9.43 17.98 6.81
CA PRO A 219 8.63 18.68 7.82
C PRO A 219 9.15 18.41 9.23
N ILE A 220 9.30 19.46 10.03
CA ILE A 220 9.89 19.36 11.38
C ILE A 220 9.12 18.42 12.30
N GLU A 221 7.81 18.31 12.11
CA GLU A 221 6.91 17.43 12.87
C GLU A 221 7.25 15.95 12.71
N LEU A 222 7.92 15.56 11.63
CA LEU A 222 8.38 14.20 11.42
C LEU A 222 9.62 13.86 12.26
N THR A 223 10.28 14.84 12.88
CA THR A 223 11.52 14.63 13.66
C THR A 223 11.30 13.64 14.82
N ALA A 224 10.10 13.64 15.42
CA ALA A 224 9.73 12.67 16.45
C ALA A 224 9.76 11.21 15.95
N TYR A 225 9.75 10.99 14.65
CA TYR A 225 9.71 9.68 13.99
C TYR A 225 10.93 9.44 13.09
N LYS A 226 11.99 10.22 13.21
CA LYS A 226 13.15 10.23 12.28
C LYS A 226 13.77 8.85 12.06
N ASP A 227 13.75 7.98 13.07
CA ASP A 227 14.31 6.62 12.97
C ASP A 227 13.45 5.68 12.07
N HIS A 228 12.27 6.14 11.66
CA HIS A 228 11.30 5.46 10.82
C HIS A 228 10.93 6.24 9.55
N VAL A 229 11.72 7.25 9.20
CA VAL A 229 11.49 8.10 8.03
C VAL A 229 12.72 8.06 7.11
N ILE A 230 12.49 7.66 5.86
CA ILE A 230 13.48 7.75 4.78
C ILE A 230 13.50 9.19 4.28
N THR A 231 14.68 9.79 4.23
CA THR A 231 14.88 11.12 3.61
C THR A 231 15.08 10.93 2.11
N GLN A 232 14.18 11.46 1.29
CA GLN A 232 14.28 11.34 -0.16
C GLN A 232 14.88 12.60 -0.77
N VAL A 233 15.84 12.40 -1.65
CA VAL A 233 16.49 13.45 -2.45
C VAL A 233 16.17 13.23 -3.92
N ALA A 234 15.50 14.18 -4.55
CA ALA A 234 15.12 14.12 -5.96
C ALA A 234 15.84 15.21 -6.77
N THR A 235 15.62 15.18 -8.06
CA THR A 235 16.31 16.03 -9.05
C THR A 235 16.12 17.54 -8.84
N GLY A 236 15.03 17.96 -8.17
CA GLY A 236 14.77 19.37 -7.85
C GLY A 236 15.45 19.87 -6.58
N LEU A 237 16.01 18.98 -5.77
CA LEU A 237 16.70 19.27 -4.50
C LEU A 237 15.89 20.13 -3.52
N PHE A 238 14.55 20.15 -3.62
CA PHE A 238 13.68 20.94 -2.76
C PHE A 238 13.83 20.56 -1.29
N GLY A 239 14.19 21.52 -0.44
CA GLY A 239 14.31 21.35 1.01
C GLY A 239 15.36 20.31 1.44
N VAL A 240 16.35 20.04 0.61
CA VAL A 240 17.47 19.15 0.97
C VAL A 240 18.44 19.91 1.86
N ARG A 241 18.54 19.48 3.12
CA ARG A 241 19.40 20.10 4.14
C ARG A 241 20.38 19.07 4.68
N GLU A 242 21.61 19.51 4.94
CA GLU A 242 22.64 18.66 5.52
C GLU A 242 22.20 18.05 6.85
N GLU A 243 21.52 18.83 7.70
CA GLU A 243 20.99 18.37 8.98
C GLU A 243 20.06 17.17 8.81
N THR A 244 19.13 17.22 7.85
CA THR A 244 18.16 16.13 7.62
C THR A 244 18.82 14.89 7.03
N LEU A 245 19.92 15.05 6.30
CA LEU A 245 20.73 13.94 5.80
C LEU A 245 21.53 13.29 6.92
N GLN A 246 22.08 14.08 7.86
CA GLN A 246 22.90 13.58 8.97
C GLN A 246 22.13 12.66 9.94
N TRP A 247 20.84 12.86 10.14
CA TRP A 247 20.06 12.00 11.03
C TRP A 247 19.32 10.85 10.31
N ALA A 248 19.30 10.85 8.97
CA ALA A 248 18.58 9.84 8.20
C ALA A 248 19.25 8.47 8.33
N ARG A 249 18.46 7.42 8.64
CA ARG A 249 18.95 6.04 8.60
C ARG A 249 18.99 5.47 7.16
N VAL A 250 18.12 5.98 6.30
CA VAL A 250 18.09 5.65 4.87
C VAL A 250 17.93 6.95 4.08
N ILE A 251 18.80 7.18 3.11
CA ILE A 251 18.72 8.27 2.13
C ILE A 251 18.31 7.63 0.80
N GLU A 252 17.19 8.06 0.24
CA GLU A 252 16.73 7.59 -1.06
C GLU A 252 16.98 8.63 -2.15
N ILE A 253 17.81 8.29 -3.12
CA ILE A 253 18.05 9.09 -4.31
C ILE A 253 16.97 8.74 -5.33
N LYS A 254 16.09 9.68 -5.65
CA LYS A 254 15.02 9.48 -6.62
C LYS A 254 15.41 10.04 -7.98
N TYR A 255 15.74 9.15 -8.92
CA TYR A 255 15.98 9.52 -10.32
C TYR A 255 14.69 9.64 -11.12
N ALA A 256 13.71 8.77 -10.85
CA ALA A 256 12.45 8.74 -11.57
C ALA A 256 11.31 8.13 -10.74
N GLN A 257 10.12 8.11 -11.31
CA GLN A 257 8.98 7.36 -10.77
C GLN A 257 8.18 6.74 -11.91
N GLY A 258 7.66 5.54 -11.68
CA GLY A 258 7.01 4.72 -12.69
C GLY A 258 5.75 5.33 -13.29
N ALA A 259 4.95 6.02 -12.48
CA ALA A 259 3.72 6.64 -12.96
C ALA A 259 3.91 7.75 -13.99
N LYS A 260 5.08 8.38 -14.01
CA LYS A 260 5.45 9.46 -14.96
C LYS A 260 6.95 9.46 -15.25
N PRO A 261 7.48 8.44 -15.92
CA PRO A 261 8.89 8.39 -16.27
C PRO A 261 9.25 9.50 -17.23
N GLY A 262 10.45 10.05 -17.08
CA GLY A 262 10.91 11.19 -17.89
C GLY A 262 10.31 12.55 -17.49
N LEU A 263 9.42 12.57 -16.52
CA LEU A 263 8.88 13.80 -15.91
C LEU A 263 9.31 13.85 -14.44
N GLY A 264 9.87 14.96 -14.00
CA GLY A 264 10.16 15.20 -12.59
C GLY A 264 8.88 15.36 -11.75
N GLY A 265 9.05 15.50 -10.45
CA GLY A 265 7.95 15.86 -9.55
C GLY A 265 7.43 17.26 -9.84
N HIS A 266 6.15 17.50 -9.64
CA HIS A 266 5.61 18.85 -9.67
C HIS A 266 4.58 19.08 -8.56
N LEU A 267 4.46 20.32 -8.13
CA LEU A 267 3.45 20.80 -7.23
C LEU A 267 2.93 22.15 -7.76
N LEU A 268 1.61 22.23 -7.95
CA LEU A 268 0.98 23.43 -8.48
C LEU A 268 0.93 24.55 -7.41
N ALA A 269 0.92 25.79 -7.87
CA ALA A 269 0.98 27.00 -7.06
C ALA A 269 -0.07 27.02 -5.93
N ASP A 270 -1.30 26.56 -6.20
CA ASP A 270 -2.40 26.53 -5.24
C ASP A 270 -2.10 25.66 -4.01
N LYS A 271 -1.18 24.70 -4.14
CA LYS A 271 -0.76 23.81 -3.05
C LYS A 271 0.51 24.28 -2.36
N VAL A 272 1.23 25.25 -2.92
CA VAL A 272 2.45 25.81 -2.34
C VAL A 272 2.06 26.92 -1.37
N THR A 273 1.49 26.52 -0.24
CA THR A 273 1.23 27.40 0.90
C THR A 273 2.53 27.80 1.56
N ARG A 274 2.52 28.77 2.48
CA ARG A 274 3.68 29.21 3.21
C ARG A 274 4.43 28.05 3.88
N ASP A 275 3.71 27.18 4.60
CA ASP A 275 4.33 26.04 5.30
C ASP A 275 5.01 25.07 4.33
N VAL A 276 4.40 24.83 3.16
CA VAL A 276 5.00 24.00 2.10
C VAL A 276 6.20 24.67 1.48
N ALA A 277 6.13 25.98 1.25
CA ALA A 277 7.23 26.78 0.70
C ALA A 277 8.43 26.78 1.64
N ASP A 278 8.21 26.96 2.96
CA ASP A 278 9.27 26.97 3.98
C ASP A 278 9.97 25.60 4.05
N VAL A 279 9.23 24.48 3.99
CA VAL A 279 9.81 23.12 4.00
C VAL A 279 10.59 22.83 2.72
N ARG A 280 10.15 23.35 1.58
CA ARG A 280 10.78 23.14 0.25
C ARG A 280 11.87 24.14 -0.09
N GLU A 281 12.07 25.17 0.71
CA GLU A 281 12.95 26.32 0.41
C GLU A 281 12.57 26.96 -0.94
N ALA A 282 11.28 27.22 -1.12
CA ALA A 282 10.68 27.70 -2.34
C ALA A 282 9.86 28.98 -2.10
N VAL A 283 9.40 29.59 -3.18
CA VAL A 283 8.53 30.78 -3.11
C VAL A 283 7.08 30.34 -3.03
N GLU A 284 6.34 30.93 -2.08
CA GLU A 284 4.91 30.68 -1.90
C GLU A 284 4.12 31.01 -3.18
N HIS A 285 3.08 30.22 -3.44
CA HIS A 285 2.20 30.39 -4.60
C HIS A 285 2.90 30.33 -5.97
N THR A 286 4.03 29.63 -6.07
CA THR A 286 4.70 29.34 -7.34
C THR A 286 4.62 27.86 -7.70
N ASN A 287 4.53 27.56 -9.00
CA ASN A 287 4.61 26.18 -9.47
C ASN A 287 6.02 25.64 -9.26
N LEU A 288 6.13 24.45 -8.67
CA LEU A 288 7.41 23.78 -8.42
C LEU A 288 7.53 22.57 -9.34
N PHE A 289 8.59 22.53 -10.12
CA PHE A 289 8.89 21.44 -11.04
C PHE A 289 10.31 20.93 -10.78
N SER A 290 10.45 19.63 -10.60
CA SER A 290 11.77 18.98 -10.60
C SER A 290 12.22 18.77 -12.05
N PRO A 291 13.48 19.06 -12.38
CA PRO A 291 14.03 18.70 -13.68
C PRO A 291 14.14 17.18 -13.83
N PHE A 292 14.35 16.73 -15.06
CA PHE A 292 14.74 15.37 -15.38
C PHE A 292 15.82 15.41 -16.46
N PRO A 293 16.95 14.73 -16.25
CA PRO A 293 17.46 14.05 -15.06
C PRO A 293 18.12 15.00 -14.04
N PHE A 294 18.89 14.45 -13.07
CA PHE A 294 19.83 15.27 -12.28
C PHE A 294 20.82 15.95 -13.22
N HIS A 295 21.05 17.25 -13.05
CA HIS A 295 21.95 18.02 -13.92
C HIS A 295 23.42 17.58 -13.86
N SER A 296 23.82 16.93 -12.78
CA SER A 296 25.21 16.53 -12.51
C SER A 296 25.46 15.03 -12.64
N VAL A 297 24.49 14.26 -13.16
CA VAL A 297 24.60 12.80 -13.26
C VAL A 297 24.34 12.36 -14.70
N TYR A 298 25.42 11.93 -15.36
CA TYR A 298 25.40 11.46 -16.74
C TYR A 298 25.98 10.05 -16.90
N SER A 299 26.53 9.47 -15.83
CA SER A 299 27.13 8.15 -15.82
C SER A 299 26.98 7.48 -14.46
N VAL A 300 27.36 6.20 -14.36
CA VAL A 300 27.44 5.44 -13.09
C VAL A 300 28.46 6.09 -12.15
N GLU A 301 29.58 6.62 -12.67
CA GLU A 301 30.61 7.30 -11.90
C GLU A 301 30.09 8.60 -11.29
N ASP A 302 29.29 9.37 -12.02
CA ASP A 302 28.65 10.57 -11.46
C ASP A 302 27.62 10.20 -10.41
N HIS A 303 26.87 9.12 -10.64
CA HIS A 303 25.96 8.57 -9.65
C HIS A 303 26.71 8.17 -8.38
N LYS A 304 27.87 7.50 -8.52
CA LYS A 304 28.72 7.14 -7.39
C LYS A 304 29.20 8.38 -6.62
N LYS A 305 29.57 9.48 -7.27
CA LYS A 305 29.93 10.72 -6.58
C LYS A 305 28.81 11.25 -5.68
N HIS A 306 27.55 11.15 -6.13
CA HIS A 306 26.40 11.51 -5.29
C HIS A 306 26.27 10.58 -4.08
N VAL A 307 26.42 9.27 -4.28
CA VAL A 307 26.40 8.30 -3.18
C VAL A 307 27.53 8.58 -2.20
N ASP A 308 28.75 8.81 -2.68
CA ASP A 308 29.93 9.11 -1.86
C ASP A 308 29.73 10.41 -1.05
N TRP A 309 29.10 11.42 -1.65
CA TRP A 309 28.77 12.66 -0.94
C TRP A 309 27.77 12.43 0.19
N PHE A 310 26.69 11.67 -0.02
CA PHE A 310 25.75 11.35 1.03
C PHE A 310 26.38 10.52 2.15
N LEU A 311 27.25 9.56 1.81
CA LEU A 311 27.98 8.78 2.80
C LEU A 311 29.05 9.60 3.54
N ALA A 312 29.64 10.62 2.90
CA ALA A 312 30.52 11.55 3.59
C ALA A 312 29.74 12.43 4.59
N THR A 313 28.50 12.81 4.25
CA THR A 313 27.60 13.56 5.15
C THR A 313 27.06 12.69 6.29
N ASN A 314 26.73 11.43 6.00
CA ASN A 314 26.21 10.46 6.97
C ASN A 314 26.72 9.05 6.69
N PRO A 315 27.85 8.64 7.27
CA PRO A 315 28.46 7.33 7.03
C PRO A 315 27.64 6.13 7.52
N ARG A 316 26.60 6.36 8.33
CA ARG A 316 25.71 5.30 8.84
C ARG A 316 24.52 5.05 7.96
N ALA A 317 24.16 5.99 7.08
CA ALA A 317 22.98 5.89 6.25
C ALA A 317 23.09 4.74 5.24
N LEU A 318 22.00 4.03 5.05
CA LEU A 318 21.85 3.17 3.87
C LEU A 318 21.43 4.03 2.68
N ILE A 319 21.98 3.74 1.52
CA ILE A 319 21.60 4.40 0.27
C ILE A 319 20.58 3.55 -0.48
N SER A 320 19.41 4.13 -0.72
CA SER A 320 18.38 3.62 -1.61
C SER A 320 18.40 4.39 -2.93
N VAL A 321 18.24 3.69 -4.04
CA VAL A 321 18.12 4.31 -5.37
C VAL A 321 16.78 3.96 -5.95
N LYS A 322 15.94 4.97 -6.15
CA LYS A 322 14.62 4.80 -6.77
C LYS A 322 14.66 5.17 -8.24
N VAL A 323 14.25 4.23 -9.08
CA VAL A 323 14.19 4.36 -10.54
C VAL A 323 12.81 3.96 -11.07
N SER A 324 12.43 4.46 -12.24
CA SER A 324 11.32 3.88 -13.00
C SER A 324 11.75 2.56 -13.63
N THR A 325 10.89 1.96 -14.44
CA THR A 325 11.12 0.68 -15.11
C THR A 325 11.23 0.87 -16.62
N PRO A 326 12.36 1.43 -17.12
CA PRO A 326 12.64 1.49 -18.56
C PRO A 326 12.97 0.08 -19.12
N GLU A 327 13.19 -0.02 -20.43
CA GLU A 327 13.53 -1.29 -21.05
C GLU A 327 14.85 -1.88 -20.49
N ASP A 328 15.83 -1.04 -20.22
CA ASP A 328 17.15 -1.39 -19.67
C ASP A 328 17.22 -1.35 -18.14
N VAL A 329 16.11 -1.55 -17.45
CA VAL A 329 16.02 -1.52 -15.99
C VAL A 329 17.01 -2.47 -15.29
N ASP A 330 17.37 -3.56 -15.90
CA ASP A 330 18.39 -4.49 -15.44
C ASP A 330 19.79 -3.86 -15.38
N MET A 331 20.19 -3.14 -16.44
CA MET A 331 21.44 -2.39 -16.48
C MET A 331 21.44 -1.26 -15.44
N VAL A 332 20.31 -0.55 -15.30
CA VAL A 332 20.15 0.50 -14.29
C VAL A 332 20.27 -0.07 -12.87
N ALA A 333 19.73 -1.26 -12.61
CA ALA A 333 19.87 -1.93 -11.32
C ALA A 333 21.35 -2.28 -11.01
N VAL A 334 22.05 -2.86 -11.96
CA VAL A 334 23.49 -3.20 -11.81
C VAL A 334 24.33 -1.94 -11.64
N GLY A 335 24.10 -0.89 -12.45
CA GLY A 335 24.79 0.39 -12.32
C GLY A 335 24.56 1.02 -10.94
N SER A 336 23.35 0.95 -10.40
CA SER A 336 23.03 1.44 -9.06
C SER A 336 23.79 0.67 -7.96
N TYR A 337 23.94 -0.64 -8.11
CA TYR A 337 24.79 -1.45 -7.21
C TYR A 337 26.25 -0.98 -7.21
N TYR A 338 26.85 -0.81 -8.39
CA TYR A 338 28.24 -0.38 -8.51
C TYR A 338 28.46 1.09 -8.06
N ALA A 339 27.42 1.92 -8.17
CA ALA A 339 27.45 3.26 -7.60
C ALA A 339 27.42 3.26 -6.05
N GLY A 340 27.09 2.15 -5.42
CA GLY A 340 27.12 1.99 -3.95
C GLY A 340 25.76 1.84 -3.27
N ALA A 341 24.66 1.67 -4.01
CA ALA A 341 23.35 1.49 -3.43
C ALA A 341 23.27 0.19 -2.59
N HIS A 342 22.64 0.27 -1.45
CA HIS A 342 22.26 -0.89 -0.61
C HIS A 342 20.89 -1.44 -1.00
N ILE A 343 20.00 -0.52 -1.41
CA ILE A 343 18.61 -0.79 -1.78
C ILE A 343 18.40 -0.26 -3.20
N ILE A 344 17.84 -1.10 -4.06
CA ILE A 344 17.39 -0.71 -5.39
C ILE A 344 15.87 -0.77 -5.40
N HIS A 345 15.22 0.37 -5.60
CA HIS A 345 13.77 0.52 -5.60
C HIS A 345 13.27 0.70 -7.04
N LEU A 346 12.69 -0.36 -7.59
CA LEU A 346 12.02 -0.34 -8.90
C LEU A 346 10.58 0.15 -8.74
N ASP A 347 10.22 1.22 -9.45
CA ASP A 347 8.87 1.80 -9.42
C ASP A 347 8.19 1.63 -10.78
N GLY A 348 7.27 0.68 -10.87
CA GLY A 348 6.60 0.28 -12.10
C GLY A 348 5.52 1.23 -12.60
N GLY A 349 5.11 1.07 -13.85
CA GLY A 349 4.18 1.94 -14.57
C GLY A 349 2.79 2.08 -13.96
N TYR A 350 2.39 1.16 -13.09
CA TYR A 350 1.08 1.19 -12.42
C TYR A 350 1.06 1.97 -11.10
N GLY A 351 2.10 2.73 -10.80
CA GLY A 351 2.12 3.64 -9.65
C GLY A 351 0.98 4.67 -9.67
N GLY A 352 0.45 4.99 -8.50
CA GLY A 352 -0.54 6.04 -8.35
C GLY A 352 0.11 7.43 -8.35
N THR A 353 -0.49 8.37 -9.07
CA THR A 353 -0.18 9.80 -8.96
C THR A 353 -1.38 10.64 -9.40
N GLY A 354 -1.66 11.73 -8.69
CA GLY A 354 -2.57 12.77 -9.16
C GLY A 354 -1.91 13.71 -10.16
N ALA A 355 -0.60 13.84 -10.05
CA ALA A 355 0.20 14.92 -10.65
C ALA A 355 0.92 14.50 -11.94
N ALA A 356 0.25 13.81 -12.87
CA ALA A 356 0.81 13.48 -14.16
C ALA A 356 -0.24 13.56 -15.27
N PRO A 357 0.15 13.95 -16.50
CA PRO A 357 -0.72 13.85 -17.66
C PRO A 357 -1.19 12.41 -17.88
N ASP A 358 -2.43 12.24 -18.28
CA ASP A 358 -3.01 10.89 -18.49
C ASP A 358 -2.26 10.08 -19.55
N ILE A 359 -1.69 10.75 -20.55
CA ILE A 359 -0.88 10.09 -21.58
C ILE A 359 0.41 9.47 -21.00
N ALA A 360 0.98 10.04 -19.94
CA ALA A 360 2.18 9.49 -19.29
C ALA A 360 1.83 8.33 -18.34
N LYS A 361 0.67 8.44 -17.68
CA LYS A 361 0.23 7.41 -16.73
C LYS A 361 0.00 6.09 -17.47
N LYS A 362 0.63 5.01 -17.00
CA LYS A 362 0.38 3.64 -17.45
C LYS A 362 0.91 3.29 -18.86
N ASN A 363 1.52 4.24 -19.58
CA ASN A 363 1.81 4.06 -21.01
C ASN A 363 3.31 4.05 -21.33
N ILE A 364 4.19 4.42 -20.40
CA ILE A 364 5.61 4.60 -20.68
C ILE A 364 6.47 3.58 -19.91
N ALA A 365 6.36 3.54 -18.59
CA ALA A 365 7.15 2.60 -17.79
C ALA A 365 6.63 1.16 -17.90
N MET A 366 7.55 0.21 -17.88
CA MET A 366 7.26 -1.22 -17.87
C MET A 366 6.42 -1.59 -16.62
N PRO A 367 5.43 -2.48 -16.72
CA PRO A 367 4.78 -3.06 -15.57
C PRO A 367 5.79 -3.73 -14.63
N ILE A 368 5.59 -3.55 -13.32
CA ILE A 368 6.58 -3.93 -12.31
C ILE A 368 6.92 -5.42 -12.31
N GLU A 369 5.98 -6.28 -12.62
CA GLU A 369 6.16 -7.72 -12.67
C GLU A 369 7.21 -8.17 -13.70
N TYR A 370 7.32 -7.49 -14.83
CA TYR A 370 8.35 -7.74 -15.82
C TYR A 370 9.70 -7.18 -15.39
N ALA A 371 9.70 -5.98 -14.83
CA ALA A 371 10.92 -5.32 -14.38
C ALA A 371 11.62 -6.08 -13.26
N ILE A 372 10.85 -6.61 -12.28
CA ILE A 372 11.41 -7.42 -11.18
C ILE A 372 12.14 -8.63 -11.75
N ALA A 373 11.47 -9.41 -12.60
CA ALA A 373 12.03 -10.64 -13.14
C ALA A 373 13.27 -10.38 -13.99
N LYS A 374 13.27 -9.28 -14.76
CA LYS A 374 14.41 -8.87 -15.59
C LYS A 374 15.61 -8.46 -14.74
N ALA A 375 15.40 -7.56 -13.77
CA ALA A 375 16.45 -7.08 -12.88
C ALA A 375 17.01 -8.22 -12.00
N HIS A 376 16.14 -9.05 -11.43
CA HIS A 376 16.55 -10.18 -10.59
C HIS A 376 17.50 -11.13 -11.33
N LYS A 377 17.10 -11.61 -12.52
CA LYS A 377 17.91 -12.53 -13.33
C LYS A 377 19.25 -11.92 -13.73
N PHE A 378 19.29 -10.62 -14.01
CA PHE A 378 20.52 -9.97 -14.40
C PHE A 378 21.46 -9.78 -13.21
N LEU A 379 20.94 -9.39 -12.03
CA LEU A 379 21.71 -9.34 -10.78
C LEU A 379 22.29 -10.73 -10.40
N GLU A 380 21.54 -11.81 -10.65
CA GLU A 380 22.03 -13.19 -10.47
C GLU A 380 23.18 -13.52 -11.45
N LYS A 381 23.00 -13.17 -12.73
CA LYS A 381 24.04 -13.37 -13.75
C LYS A 381 25.33 -12.62 -13.43
N GLU A 382 25.23 -11.44 -12.86
CA GLU A 382 26.37 -10.64 -12.40
C GLU A 382 26.96 -11.13 -11.06
N GLY A 383 26.33 -12.10 -10.39
CA GLY A 383 26.79 -12.66 -9.12
C GLY A 383 26.62 -11.73 -7.91
N ILE A 384 25.82 -10.67 -8.02
CA ILE A 384 25.64 -9.63 -6.98
C ILE A 384 24.25 -9.62 -6.35
N ARG A 385 23.37 -10.53 -6.75
CA ARG A 385 21.96 -10.55 -6.27
C ARG A 385 21.84 -10.63 -4.76
N ASP A 386 22.72 -11.32 -4.09
CA ASP A 386 22.68 -11.50 -2.64
C ASP A 386 23.32 -10.36 -1.85
N GLU A 387 23.90 -9.38 -2.54
CA GLU A 387 24.50 -8.19 -1.93
C GLU A 387 23.58 -6.96 -1.97
N VAL A 388 22.39 -7.06 -2.58
CA VAL A 388 21.47 -5.95 -2.76
C VAL A 388 20.07 -6.32 -2.30
N THR A 389 19.35 -5.36 -1.71
CA THR A 389 17.93 -5.47 -1.42
C THR A 389 17.13 -4.84 -2.56
N LEU A 390 16.37 -5.67 -3.29
CA LEU A 390 15.56 -5.26 -4.43
C LEU A 390 14.12 -5.02 -3.96
N MET A 391 13.68 -3.76 -3.94
CA MET A 391 12.33 -3.35 -3.55
C MET A 391 11.49 -3.03 -4.78
N ALA A 392 10.21 -3.36 -4.72
CA ALA A 392 9.27 -3.14 -5.83
C ALA A 392 8.10 -2.27 -5.41
N SER A 393 7.70 -1.34 -6.30
CA SER A 393 6.47 -0.55 -6.17
C SER A 393 5.78 -0.36 -7.51
N GLY A 394 4.60 0.27 -7.51
CA GLY A 394 3.87 0.56 -8.74
C GLY A 394 2.89 -0.54 -9.14
N GLY A 395 1.81 -0.68 -8.37
CA GLY A 395 0.73 -1.62 -8.66
C GLY A 395 0.52 -2.72 -7.62
N LEU A 396 1.24 -2.67 -6.49
CA LEU A 396 1.03 -3.59 -5.37
C LEU A 396 -0.11 -3.08 -4.49
N ARG A 397 -1.16 -3.89 -4.31
CA ARG A 397 -2.42 -3.50 -3.68
C ARG A 397 -2.82 -4.40 -2.52
N THR A 398 -2.24 -5.60 -2.46
CA THR A 398 -2.57 -6.65 -1.50
C THR A 398 -1.30 -7.39 -1.06
N PRO A 399 -1.33 -8.13 0.05
CA PRO A 399 -0.21 -8.99 0.46
C PRO A 399 0.10 -10.09 -0.56
N PHE A 400 -0.88 -10.50 -1.37
CA PHE A 400 -0.67 -11.45 -2.47
C PHE A 400 0.13 -10.84 -3.62
N ASP A 401 -0.08 -9.54 -3.94
CA ASP A 401 0.75 -8.84 -4.90
C ASP A 401 2.20 -8.73 -4.38
N VAL A 402 2.39 -8.47 -3.07
CA VAL A 402 3.72 -8.50 -2.44
C VAL A 402 4.36 -9.88 -2.57
N ALA A 403 3.63 -10.94 -2.23
CA ALA A 403 4.13 -12.31 -2.38
C ALA A 403 4.50 -12.66 -3.83
N LYS A 404 3.68 -12.25 -4.80
CA LYS A 404 3.98 -12.44 -6.24
C LYS A 404 5.23 -11.67 -6.65
N ALA A 405 5.41 -10.42 -6.17
CA ALA A 405 6.62 -9.65 -6.42
C ALA A 405 7.87 -10.36 -5.86
N VAL A 406 7.78 -10.94 -4.66
CA VAL A 406 8.88 -11.72 -4.07
C VAL A 406 9.13 -13.00 -4.86
N ALA A 407 8.09 -13.71 -5.26
CA ALA A 407 8.23 -14.90 -6.10
C ALA A 407 8.86 -14.61 -7.49
N LEU A 408 8.67 -13.39 -8.01
CA LEU A 408 9.33 -12.91 -9.24
C LEU A 408 10.76 -12.43 -9.01
N GLY A 409 11.21 -12.28 -7.76
CA GLY A 409 12.60 -11.99 -7.44
C GLY A 409 12.84 -10.70 -6.62
N ALA A 410 11.83 -9.96 -6.22
CA ALA A 410 12.00 -8.87 -5.25
C ALA A 410 12.30 -9.42 -3.84
N ASP A 411 12.82 -8.58 -2.96
CA ASP A 411 12.97 -8.91 -1.53
C ASP A 411 11.78 -8.39 -0.71
N GLY A 412 11.13 -7.33 -1.19
CA GLY A 412 10.00 -6.71 -0.52
C GLY A 412 9.32 -5.65 -1.38
N ALA A 413 8.45 -4.86 -0.76
CA ALA A 413 7.61 -3.91 -1.45
C ALA A 413 7.68 -2.49 -0.87
N VAL A 414 7.40 -1.50 -1.72
CA VAL A 414 7.18 -0.12 -1.29
C VAL A 414 5.72 0.24 -1.60
N ILE A 415 4.98 0.59 -0.55
CA ILE A 415 3.53 0.74 -0.61
C ILE A 415 3.15 2.22 -0.62
N GLY A 416 2.37 2.62 -1.62
CA GLY A 416 1.86 3.99 -1.73
C GLY A 416 0.34 4.05 -1.63
N THR A 417 -0.35 3.75 -2.72
CA THR A 417 -1.80 3.94 -2.84
C THR A 417 -2.60 3.17 -1.79
N ALA A 418 -2.18 1.96 -1.40
CA ALA A 418 -2.91 1.18 -0.40
C ALA A 418 -2.99 1.90 0.96
N GLU A 419 -1.92 2.58 1.40
CA GLU A 419 -1.96 3.41 2.61
C GLU A 419 -2.98 4.55 2.51
N LEU A 420 -3.08 5.19 1.33
CA LEU A 420 -4.07 6.23 1.10
C LEU A 420 -5.50 5.67 1.05
N VAL A 421 -5.68 4.48 0.49
CA VAL A 421 -6.98 3.77 0.50
C VAL A 421 -7.34 3.40 1.94
N ALA A 422 -6.41 2.93 2.75
CA ALA A 422 -6.66 2.66 4.17
C ALA A 422 -7.21 3.87 4.92
N VAL A 423 -6.78 5.10 4.57
CA VAL A 423 -7.31 6.35 5.10
C VAL A 423 -8.42 6.96 4.23
N GLU A 424 -9.15 6.11 3.51
CA GLU A 424 -10.39 6.41 2.78
C GLU A 424 -10.25 7.14 1.45
N CYS A 425 -9.13 7.00 0.76
CA CYS A 425 -9.05 7.39 -0.65
C CYS A 425 -10.04 6.56 -1.48
N VAL A 426 -10.95 7.24 -2.17
CA VAL A 426 -11.96 6.63 -3.06
C VAL A 426 -11.52 6.57 -4.53
N ARG A 427 -10.29 6.95 -4.83
CA ARG A 427 -9.72 6.96 -6.20
C ARG A 427 -10.46 7.86 -7.20
N CYS A 428 -11.04 8.96 -6.73
CA CYS A 428 -11.81 9.91 -7.57
C CYS A 428 -10.96 10.79 -8.50
N ALA A 429 -9.63 10.72 -8.43
CA ALA A 429 -8.67 11.48 -9.22
C ALA A 429 -8.69 13.02 -9.03
N ASN A 430 -9.37 13.55 -8.00
CA ASN A 430 -9.45 14.99 -7.72
C ASN A 430 -8.28 15.51 -6.87
N CYS A 431 -7.09 14.89 -6.96
CA CYS A 431 -5.95 15.25 -6.10
C CYS A 431 -5.34 16.61 -6.45
N GLU A 432 -5.41 17.03 -7.71
CA GLU A 432 -4.74 18.24 -8.23
C GLU A 432 -5.72 19.38 -8.60
N SER A 433 -7.03 19.15 -8.50
CA SER A 433 -8.02 20.14 -8.89
C SER A 433 -8.46 21.03 -7.72
N GLY A 434 -8.49 22.34 -7.94
CA GLY A 434 -9.01 23.35 -6.98
C GLY A 434 -8.35 23.22 -5.61
N ARG A 435 -9.17 23.11 -4.55
CA ARG A 435 -8.70 22.93 -3.16
C ARG A 435 -8.03 21.56 -2.89
N GLY A 436 -7.91 20.69 -3.89
CA GLY A 436 -7.37 19.34 -3.76
C GLY A 436 -8.39 18.31 -3.27
N CYS A 437 -7.91 17.30 -2.55
CA CYS A 437 -8.72 16.16 -2.12
C CYS A 437 -9.81 16.55 -1.09
N PRO A 438 -11.10 16.34 -1.38
CA PRO A 438 -12.17 16.68 -0.44
C PRO A 438 -12.20 15.82 0.83
N LYS A 439 -11.46 14.70 0.83
CA LYS A 439 -11.26 13.83 2.00
C LYS A 439 -10.11 14.27 2.90
N GLY A 440 -9.40 15.37 2.59
CA GLY A 440 -8.28 15.85 3.40
C GLY A 440 -6.95 15.09 3.20
N ILE A 441 -6.88 14.17 2.23
CA ILE A 441 -5.68 13.34 2.03
C ILE A 441 -4.62 14.08 1.23
N ALA A 442 -4.95 14.51 0.00
CA ALA A 442 -4.02 15.14 -0.95
C ALA A 442 -4.37 16.63 -1.10
N THR A 443 -4.25 17.39 -0.01
CA THR A 443 -4.58 18.81 0.05
C THR A 443 -3.67 19.54 1.02
N THR A 444 -3.48 20.83 0.79
CA THR A 444 -2.86 21.79 1.72
C THR A 444 -3.87 22.82 2.23
N ASP A 445 -5.14 22.71 1.83
CA ASP A 445 -6.21 23.57 2.30
C ASP A 445 -6.42 23.42 3.82
N PRO A 446 -6.37 24.51 4.59
CA PRO A 446 -6.45 24.45 6.05
C PRO A 446 -7.82 23.97 6.59
N GLY A 447 -8.88 24.08 5.79
CA GLY A 447 -10.20 23.56 6.14
C GLY A 447 -10.42 22.10 5.81
N LEU A 448 -9.66 21.53 4.86
CA LEU A 448 -9.76 20.15 4.44
C LEU A 448 -8.70 19.25 5.10
N SER A 449 -7.48 19.74 5.25
CA SER A 449 -6.35 18.99 5.80
C SER A 449 -6.65 18.34 7.17
N PRO A 450 -7.37 18.98 8.13
CA PRO A 450 -7.66 18.38 9.43
C PRO A 450 -8.73 17.28 9.42
N ILE A 451 -9.41 17.02 8.31
CA ILE A 451 -10.45 15.97 8.22
C ILE A 451 -9.86 14.60 8.60
N ILE A 452 -8.62 14.34 8.20
CA ILE A 452 -7.90 13.14 8.59
C ILE A 452 -7.10 13.42 9.86
N GLY A 453 -7.51 12.84 10.98
CA GLY A 453 -6.71 12.85 12.21
C GLY A 453 -5.52 11.90 12.09
N SER A 454 -4.32 12.37 12.47
CA SER A 454 -3.09 11.57 12.31
C SER A 454 -3.12 10.24 13.10
N GLN A 455 -3.65 10.23 14.30
CA GLN A 455 -3.77 9.01 15.12
C GLN A 455 -4.77 8.02 14.52
N TRP A 456 -5.92 8.51 14.05
CA TRP A 456 -6.92 7.70 13.38
C TRP A 456 -6.35 7.09 12.08
N GLY A 457 -5.70 7.90 11.26
CA GLY A 457 -5.07 7.43 10.04
C GLY A 457 -3.96 6.40 10.30
N ALA A 458 -3.13 6.63 11.34
CA ALA A 458 -2.10 5.70 11.75
C ALA A 458 -2.69 4.33 12.15
N GLN A 459 -3.77 4.33 12.94
CA GLN A 459 -4.41 3.09 13.37
C GLN A 459 -4.96 2.31 12.18
N ARG A 460 -5.56 2.98 11.20
CA ARG A 460 -6.08 2.33 10.00
C ARG A 460 -4.97 1.70 9.16
N ILE A 461 -3.84 2.37 8.97
CA ILE A 461 -2.68 1.82 8.28
C ILE A 461 -2.11 0.62 9.05
N VAL A 462 -1.99 0.71 10.37
CA VAL A 462 -1.54 -0.40 11.22
C VAL A 462 -2.47 -1.60 11.10
N ASN A 463 -3.78 -1.38 11.16
CA ASN A 463 -4.77 -2.46 11.03
C ASN A 463 -4.67 -3.16 9.67
N MET A 464 -4.62 -2.39 8.57
CA MET A 464 -4.44 -2.94 7.22
C MET A 464 -3.16 -3.79 7.14
N TYR A 465 -2.05 -3.27 7.60
CA TYR A 465 -0.79 -4.01 7.57
C TYR A 465 -0.76 -5.23 8.51
N SER A 466 -1.51 -5.19 9.61
CA SER A 466 -1.69 -6.36 10.47
C SER A 466 -2.47 -7.47 9.76
N ALA A 467 -3.52 -7.11 9.00
CA ALA A 467 -4.23 -8.05 8.16
C ALA A 467 -3.28 -8.64 7.09
N TRP A 468 -2.50 -7.79 6.41
CA TRP A 468 -1.55 -8.21 5.38
C TRP A 468 -0.47 -9.16 5.91
N GLN A 469 0.06 -8.91 7.11
CA GLN A 469 1.00 -9.83 7.77
C GLN A 469 0.37 -11.21 7.98
N GLY A 470 -0.84 -11.24 8.51
CA GLY A 470 -1.56 -12.48 8.78
C GLY A 470 -1.84 -13.28 7.50
N GLU A 471 -2.31 -12.60 6.44
CA GLU A 471 -2.59 -13.23 5.15
C GLU A 471 -1.32 -13.75 4.47
N LEU A 472 -0.23 -12.97 4.54
CA LEU A 472 1.06 -13.38 3.98
C LEU A 472 1.63 -14.58 4.73
N ALA A 473 1.52 -14.61 6.06
CA ALA A 473 1.95 -15.74 6.87
C ALA A 473 1.14 -17.00 6.57
N LEU A 474 -0.19 -16.89 6.42
CA LEU A 474 -1.03 -18.01 5.99
C LEU A 474 -0.64 -18.54 4.61
N LEU A 475 -0.35 -17.63 3.65
CA LEU A 475 0.11 -18.02 2.32
C LEU A 475 1.43 -18.80 2.40
N LEU A 476 2.42 -18.30 3.13
CA LEU A 476 3.72 -18.97 3.26
C LEU A 476 3.58 -20.34 3.96
N LYS A 477 2.75 -20.43 4.97
CA LYS A 477 2.41 -21.69 5.64
C LYS A 477 1.78 -22.69 4.66
N ALA A 478 0.84 -22.24 3.82
CA ALA A 478 0.21 -23.06 2.79
C ALA A 478 1.21 -23.52 1.70
N LEU A 479 2.26 -22.74 1.46
CA LEU A 479 3.38 -23.09 0.58
C LEU A 479 4.46 -23.94 1.27
N GLY A 480 4.31 -24.26 2.56
CA GLY A 480 5.29 -25.01 3.35
C GLY A 480 6.56 -24.23 3.70
N MET A 481 6.50 -22.89 3.68
CA MET A 481 7.63 -22.00 3.93
C MET A 481 7.60 -21.41 5.33
N LYS A 482 8.77 -21.24 5.95
CA LYS A 482 8.93 -20.63 7.26
C LYS A 482 9.46 -19.20 7.21
N ARG A 483 9.98 -18.76 6.07
CA ARG A 483 10.54 -17.42 5.89
C ARG A 483 10.14 -16.88 4.52
N LEU A 484 9.81 -15.58 4.48
CA LEU A 484 9.51 -14.92 3.21
C LEU A 484 10.66 -15.03 2.21
N ALA A 485 11.90 -14.98 2.68
CA ALA A 485 13.09 -15.10 1.81
C ALA A 485 13.14 -16.42 1.01
N GLU A 486 12.48 -17.47 1.47
CA GLU A 486 12.38 -18.75 0.74
C GLU A 486 11.51 -18.65 -0.52
N LEU A 487 10.63 -17.65 -0.58
CA LEU A 487 9.77 -17.39 -1.74
C LEU A 487 10.51 -16.64 -2.87
N ARG A 488 11.65 -15.98 -2.57
CA ARG A 488 12.36 -15.15 -3.55
C ARG A 488 12.77 -15.97 -4.80
N GLY A 489 12.32 -15.49 -5.97
CA GLY A 489 12.65 -16.11 -7.25
C GLY A 489 11.89 -17.41 -7.56
N ARG A 490 10.97 -17.85 -6.69
CA ARG A 490 10.20 -19.10 -6.85
C ARG A 490 9.05 -18.94 -7.86
N THR A 491 9.42 -18.62 -9.11
CA THR A 491 8.45 -18.48 -10.21
C THR A 491 7.74 -19.79 -10.56
N ASP A 492 8.32 -20.95 -10.21
CA ASP A 492 7.73 -22.27 -10.32
C ASP A 492 6.40 -22.42 -9.55
N LEU A 493 6.24 -21.63 -8.47
CA LEU A 493 5.01 -21.61 -7.67
C LEU A 493 3.91 -20.74 -8.26
N LEU A 494 4.18 -20.01 -9.33
CA LEU A 494 3.19 -19.16 -10.00
C LEU A 494 2.63 -19.85 -11.24
N LYS A 495 1.37 -19.58 -11.54
CA LYS A 495 0.72 -19.94 -12.82
C LYS A 495 -0.02 -18.72 -13.37
N MET A 496 -0.04 -18.58 -14.67
CA MET A 496 -0.93 -17.65 -15.36
C MET A 496 -2.37 -18.16 -15.35
N ILE A 497 -3.32 -17.25 -15.25
CA ILE A 497 -4.78 -17.50 -15.25
C ILE A 497 -5.45 -16.66 -16.34
#